data_c0abec57488b19bb67c6d7ee3e36cace
#
_entry.id   c0abec57488b19bb67c6d7ee3e36cace
#
_cell.length_a   1.000
_cell.length_b   1.000
_cell.length_c   1.000
_cell.angle_alpha   90.00
_cell.angle_beta   90.00
_cell.angle_gamma   90.00
#
_symmetry.space_group_name_H-M   'P 1'
#
loop_
_entity.id
_entity.type
_entity.pdbx_description
1 polymer ?
#
loop_
_entity_poly.entity_id
_entity_poly.type
_entity_poly.pdbx_seq_one_letter_code
_entity_poly.pdbx_strand_id
1 'polypeptide(L)'
;ESAVNDLFQKISGSGSINASSRFHEYKDRLKEEKELIIFRVVQELINNILKHSNSSFIHLTQNVHAEKFYLRIHHDGRGIIQADFDKLNKSNVGLGLKNITSRLRLVQGNINFEKDISQTYYKVTVELPQDAPYE
;
A
#
# COMPACT_ATOMS: atom_id res chain seq x y z
N GLU A 1 -2.11 -1.19 12.41
CA GLU A 1 -0.87 -0.37 12.50
C GLU A 1 0.30 -1.20 12.99
N SER A 2 0.17 -1.92 14.10
CA SER A 2 1.25 -2.75 14.63
C SER A 2 1.64 -3.89 13.67
N ALA A 3 0.67 -4.49 12.98
CA ALA A 3 0.95 -5.57 12.02
C ALA A 3 1.79 -5.08 10.84
N VAL A 4 1.50 -3.87 10.36
CA VAL A 4 2.26 -3.26 9.26
C VAL A 4 3.67 -2.90 9.74
N ASN A 5 3.80 -2.35 10.95
CA ASN A 5 5.09 -2.07 11.55
C ASN A 5 5.95 -3.32 11.68
N ASP A 6 5.35 -4.42 12.15
CA ASP A 6 6.05 -5.70 12.30
C ASP A 6 6.55 -6.22 10.95
N LEU A 7 5.72 -6.10 9.91
CA LEU A 7 6.10 -6.49 8.56
C LEU A 7 7.32 -5.69 8.08
N PHE A 8 7.30 -4.37 8.29
CA PHE A 8 8.39 -3.51 7.86
C PHE A 8 9.67 -3.75 8.65
N GLN A 9 9.57 -4.05 9.95
CA GLN A 9 10.72 -4.41 10.76
C GLN A 9 11.38 -5.70 10.27
N LYS A 10 10.58 -6.69 9.90
CA LYS A 10 11.10 -7.94 9.32
C LYS A 10 11.87 -7.70 8.03
N ILE A 11 11.32 -6.89 7.14
CA ILE A 11 11.96 -6.57 5.86
C ILE A 11 13.26 -5.83 6.10
N SER A 12 13.25 -4.81 6.95
CA SER A 12 14.44 -4.03 7.27
C SER A 12 15.51 -4.88 7.96
N GLY A 13 15.09 -5.79 8.82
CA GLY A 13 16.00 -6.70 9.53
C GLY A 13 16.69 -7.70 8.63
N SER A 14 16.18 -7.95 7.42
CA SER A 14 16.83 -8.84 6.47
C SER A 14 18.14 -8.27 5.91
N GLY A 15 18.34 -6.96 6.02
CA GLY A 15 19.53 -6.28 5.54
C GLY A 15 19.60 -6.06 4.04
N SER A 16 18.68 -6.62 3.27
CA SER A 16 18.70 -6.51 1.81
C SER A 16 17.96 -5.30 1.28
N ILE A 17 17.02 -4.76 2.05
CA ILE A 17 16.21 -3.59 1.66
C ILE A 17 16.04 -2.67 2.86
N ASN A 18 16.18 -1.37 2.62
CA ASN A 18 15.89 -0.37 3.62
C ASN A 18 14.39 -0.09 3.62
N ALA A 19 13.69 -0.59 4.61
CA ALA A 19 12.25 -0.41 4.74
C ALA A 19 11.96 0.49 5.95
N SER A 20 11.08 1.46 5.75
CA SER A 20 10.68 2.39 6.81
C SER A 20 9.19 2.68 6.72
N SER A 21 8.61 3.06 7.85
CA SER A 21 7.20 3.41 7.90
C SER A 21 6.99 4.62 8.81
N ARG A 22 6.02 5.43 8.46
CA ARG A 22 5.64 6.60 9.23
C ARG A 22 4.13 6.66 9.36
N PHE A 23 3.65 6.72 10.60
CA PHE A 23 2.23 6.79 10.88
C PHE A 23 1.94 8.12 11.57
N HIS A 24 1.03 8.88 10.99
CA HIS A 24 0.55 10.10 11.61
C HIS A 24 -0.58 9.75 12.58
N GLU A 25 -0.60 10.42 13.70
CA GLU A 25 -1.68 10.24 14.66
C GLU A 25 -3.01 10.69 14.06
N TYR A 26 -4.02 9.89 14.28
CA TYR A 26 -5.40 10.26 13.97
C TYR A 26 -6.30 9.70 15.07
N LYS A 27 -7.30 10.48 15.43
CA LYS A 27 -8.16 10.16 16.57
C LYS A 27 -9.06 8.96 16.29
N ASP A 28 -9.54 8.88 15.05
CA ASP A 28 -10.51 7.87 14.68
C ASP A 28 -9.80 6.76 13.91
N ARG A 29 -9.75 5.60 14.53
CA ARG A 29 -9.16 4.42 13.93
C ARG A 29 -10.14 3.84 12.91
N LEU A 30 -9.60 3.20 11.90
CA LEU A 30 -10.40 2.34 11.05
C LEU A 30 -10.91 1.15 11.87
N LYS A 31 -12.09 0.67 11.55
CA LYS A 31 -12.60 -0.55 12.16
C LYS A 31 -11.62 -1.70 11.90
N GLU A 32 -11.60 -2.65 12.82
CA GLU A 32 -10.69 -3.78 12.77
C GLU A 32 -10.78 -4.54 11.45
N GLU A 33 -11.97 -4.67 10.89
CA GLU A 33 -12.17 -5.32 9.59
C GLU A 33 -11.45 -4.60 8.47
N LYS A 34 -11.52 -3.26 8.46
CA LYS A 34 -10.82 -2.44 7.46
C LYS A 34 -9.31 -2.48 7.66
N GLU A 35 -8.85 -2.47 8.90
CA GLU A 35 -7.43 -2.60 9.20
C GLU A 35 -6.86 -3.90 8.67
N LEU A 36 -7.59 -5.00 8.83
CA LEU A 36 -7.18 -6.30 8.31
C LEU A 36 -7.09 -6.30 6.79
N ILE A 37 -8.07 -5.71 6.12
CA ILE A 37 -8.08 -5.62 4.66
C ILE A 37 -6.88 -4.79 4.18
N ILE A 38 -6.63 -3.65 4.83
CA ILE A 38 -5.48 -2.80 4.50
C ILE A 38 -4.17 -3.56 4.71
N PHE A 39 -4.05 -4.30 5.80
CA PHE A 39 -2.86 -5.12 6.04
C PHE A 39 -2.62 -6.12 4.90
N ARG A 40 -3.68 -6.79 4.44
CA ARG A 40 -3.57 -7.75 3.33
C ARG A 40 -3.17 -7.05 2.02
N VAL A 41 -3.72 -5.87 1.77
CA VAL A 41 -3.35 -5.08 0.59
C VAL A 41 -1.87 -4.69 0.66
N VAL A 42 -1.42 -4.17 1.79
CA VAL A 42 -0.01 -3.80 1.99
C VAL A 42 0.89 -5.01 1.79
N GLN A 43 0.52 -6.15 2.37
CA GLN A 43 1.30 -7.38 2.25
C GLN A 43 1.48 -7.80 0.79
N GLU A 44 0.41 -7.74 -0.01
CA GLU A 44 0.48 -8.06 -1.43
C GLU A 44 1.35 -7.06 -2.20
N LEU A 45 1.19 -5.78 -1.92
CA LEU A 45 2.00 -4.74 -2.57
C LEU A 45 3.48 -4.91 -2.23
N ILE A 46 3.81 -5.11 -0.98
CA ILE A 46 5.18 -5.31 -0.54
C ILE A 46 5.78 -6.57 -1.16
N ASN A 47 5.02 -7.66 -1.19
CA ASN A 47 5.48 -8.90 -1.81
C ASN A 47 5.81 -8.71 -3.29
N ASN A 48 4.97 -7.96 -4.01
CA ASN A 48 5.23 -7.65 -5.42
C ASN A 48 6.49 -6.81 -5.59
N ILE A 49 6.68 -5.81 -4.74
CA ILE A 49 7.88 -4.97 -4.78
C ILE A 49 9.13 -5.82 -4.52
N LEU A 50 9.10 -6.67 -3.51
CA LEU A 50 10.23 -7.53 -3.17
C LEU A 50 10.58 -8.51 -4.27
N LYS A 51 9.58 -9.07 -4.95
CA LYS A 51 9.80 -10.08 -5.99
C LYS A 51 10.21 -9.50 -7.33
N HIS A 52 9.71 -8.33 -7.69
CA HIS A 52 9.76 -7.86 -9.08
C HIS A 52 10.43 -6.52 -9.29
N SER A 53 10.63 -5.71 -8.26
CA SER A 53 11.13 -4.35 -8.49
C SER A 53 12.62 -4.17 -8.23
N ASN A 54 13.27 -5.10 -7.55
CA ASN A 54 14.68 -4.97 -7.18
C ASN A 54 14.95 -3.64 -6.44
N SER A 55 14.09 -3.31 -5.50
CA SER A 55 14.16 -2.06 -4.77
C SER A 55 15.24 -2.07 -3.70
N SER A 56 15.87 -0.91 -3.48
CA SER A 56 16.80 -0.71 -2.38
C SER A 56 16.13 -0.03 -1.18
N PHE A 57 14.99 0.62 -1.39
CA PHE A 57 14.21 1.17 -0.28
C PHE A 57 12.71 1.01 -0.50
N ILE A 58 11.98 0.92 0.59
CA ILE A 58 10.52 0.97 0.62
C ILE A 58 10.13 1.85 1.80
N HIS A 59 9.32 2.86 1.56
CA HIS A 59 8.84 3.77 2.60
C HIS A 59 7.32 3.85 2.58
N LEU A 60 6.71 3.59 3.73
CA LEU A 60 5.26 3.62 3.90
C LEU A 60 4.86 4.80 4.79
N THR A 61 3.83 5.52 4.37
CA THR A 61 3.22 6.57 5.19
C THR A 61 1.71 6.33 5.27
N GLN A 62 1.13 6.69 6.41
CA GLN A 62 -0.32 6.66 6.62
C GLN A 62 -0.76 7.99 7.18
N ASN A 63 -1.88 8.51 6.69
CA ASN A 63 -2.46 9.72 7.24
C ASN A 63 -3.96 9.78 6.93
N VAL A 64 -4.66 10.64 7.63
CA VAL A 64 -6.07 10.94 7.39
C VAL A 64 -6.18 12.39 6.94
N HIS A 65 -6.94 12.62 5.90
CA HIS A 65 -7.21 13.97 5.38
C HIS A 65 -8.60 14.00 4.75
N ALA A 66 -9.37 15.02 5.09
CA ALA A 66 -10.71 15.23 4.53
C ALA A 66 -11.60 13.98 4.63
N GLU A 67 -11.61 13.36 5.80
CA GLU A 67 -12.42 12.17 6.11
C GLU A 67 -12.06 10.94 5.30
N LYS A 68 -10.86 10.93 4.72
CA LYS A 68 -10.32 9.78 4.01
C LYS A 68 -9.03 9.32 4.65
N PHE A 69 -8.83 8.01 4.63
CA PHE A 69 -7.60 7.39 5.05
C PHE A 69 -6.74 7.17 3.82
N TYR A 70 -5.47 7.57 3.91
CA TYR A 70 -4.49 7.40 2.84
C TYR A 70 -3.32 6.57 3.33
N LEU A 71 -2.90 5.65 2.48
CA LEU A 71 -1.68 4.87 2.68
C LEU A 71 -0.85 5.01 1.41
N ARG A 72 0.41 5.42 1.55
CA ARG A 72 1.31 5.61 0.41
C ARG A 72 2.56 4.80 0.59
N ILE A 73 2.96 4.12 -0.46
CA ILE A 73 4.22 3.37 -0.50
C ILE A 73 5.09 3.98 -1.59
N HIS A 74 6.29 4.40 -1.19
CA HIS A 74 7.30 4.89 -2.12
C HIS A 74 8.40 3.85 -2.20
N HIS A 75 8.86 3.54 -3.40
CA HIS A 75 9.97 2.60 -3.58
C HIS A 75 10.73 2.90 -4.86
N ASP A 76 12.01 2.56 -4.89
CA ASP A 76 12.84 2.62 -6.09
C ASP A 76 12.80 1.28 -6.84
N GLY A 77 13.68 1.14 -7.81
CA GLY A 77 13.71 -0.05 -8.63
C GLY A 77 12.64 0.00 -9.70
N ARG A 78 12.17 -1.16 -10.10
CA ARG A 78 11.15 -1.27 -11.14
C ARG A 78 9.76 -1.32 -10.51
N GLY A 79 8.89 -0.38 -10.91
CA GLY A 79 7.51 -0.37 -10.48
C GLY A 79 6.56 -0.44 -11.66
N ILE A 80 5.29 -0.24 -11.37
CA ILE A 80 4.25 -0.19 -12.40
C ILE A 80 3.49 1.12 -12.29
N ILE A 81 2.93 1.57 -13.40
CA ILE A 81 2.02 2.71 -13.46
C ILE A 81 0.58 2.19 -13.55
N GLN A 82 -0.38 3.09 -13.43
CA GLN A 82 -1.80 2.72 -13.39
C GLN A 82 -2.22 1.89 -14.61
N ALA A 83 -1.75 2.26 -15.80
CA ALA A 83 -2.09 1.53 -17.03
C ALA A 83 -1.62 0.07 -16.96
N ASP A 84 -0.44 -0.19 -16.41
CA ASP A 84 0.08 -1.54 -16.24
C ASP A 84 -0.75 -2.33 -15.23
N PHE A 85 -1.14 -1.70 -14.14
CA PHE A 85 -1.98 -2.33 -13.13
C PHE A 85 -3.34 -2.72 -13.70
N ASP A 86 -3.97 -1.81 -14.44
CA ASP A 86 -5.27 -2.07 -15.05
C ASP A 86 -5.22 -3.24 -16.02
N LYS A 87 -4.13 -3.33 -16.78
CA LYS A 87 -3.91 -4.43 -17.72
C LYS A 87 -3.74 -5.77 -17.00
N LEU A 88 -2.93 -5.80 -15.95
CA LEU A 88 -2.72 -7.01 -15.14
C LEU A 88 -3.98 -7.44 -14.43
N ASN A 89 -4.79 -6.48 -13.98
CA ASN A 89 -6.04 -6.75 -13.29
C ASN A 89 -7.09 -7.44 -14.17
N LYS A 90 -7.01 -7.23 -15.50
CA LYS A 90 -7.92 -7.85 -16.47
C LYS A 90 -7.43 -9.21 -16.95
N SER A 91 -6.18 -9.55 -16.71
CA SER A 91 -5.60 -10.81 -17.16
C SER A 91 -5.67 -11.88 -16.08
N ASN A 92 -5.43 -13.14 -16.46
CA ASN A 92 -5.33 -14.22 -15.49
C ASN A 92 -3.92 -14.31 -14.86
N VAL A 93 -3.03 -13.45 -15.29
CA VAL A 93 -1.69 -13.33 -14.74
C VAL A 93 -1.71 -12.26 -13.65
N GLY A 94 -0.95 -12.44 -12.58
CA GLY A 94 -0.89 -11.45 -11.50
C GLY A 94 -2.04 -11.54 -10.53
N LEU A 95 -2.36 -12.73 -10.05
CA LEU A 95 -3.45 -12.98 -9.11
C LEU A 95 -3.38 -12.11 -7.86
N GLY A 96 -2.18 -11.81 -7.35
CA GLY A 96 -1.99 -10.98 -6.18
C GLY A 96 -2.57 -9.57 -6.38
N LEU A 97 -2.28 -8.95 -7.51
CA LEU A 97 -2.79 -7.61 -7.83
C LEU A 97 -4.30 -7.61 -8.00
N LYS A 98 -4.85 -8.67 -8.59
CA LYS A 98 -6.29 -8.83 -8.74
C LYS A 98 -7.00 -8.92 -7.39
N ASN A 99 -6.40 -9.61 -6.44
CA ASN A 99 -6.91 -9.72 -5.09
C ASN A 99 -6.94 -8.36 -4.37
N ILE A 100 -5.99 -7.49 -4.66
CA ILE A 100 -5.96 -6.13 -4.11
C ILE A 100 -7.25 -5.39 -4.49
N THR A 101 -7.61 -5.41 -5.75
CA THR A 101 -8.83 -4.74 -6.23
C THR A 101 -10.07 -5.29 -5.53
N SER A 102 -10.19 -6.61 -5.43
CA SER A 102 -11.34 -7.24 -4.79
C SER A 102 -11.44 -6.85 -3.32
N ARG A 103 -10.32 -6.83 -2.62
CA ARG A 103 -10.29 -6.45 -1.20
C ARG A 103 -10.67 -4.99 -1.00
N LEU A 104 -10.14 -4.11 -1.84
CA LEU A 104 -10.45 -2.68 -1.73
C LEU A 104 -11.91 -2.36 -1.98
N ARG A 105 -12.58 -3.12 -2.84
CA ARG A 105 -14.02 -2.94 -3.06
C ARG A 105 -14.83 -3.13 -1.79
N LEU A 106 -14.40 -4.02 -0.92
CA LEU A 106 -15.10 -4.31 0.34
C LEU A 106 -15.11 -3.10 1.28
N VAL A 107 -14.16 -2.19 1.12
CA VAL A 107 -14.02 -1.01 1.97
C VAL A 107 -14.18 0.29 1.17
N GLN A 108 -14.69 0.21 -0.05
CA GLN A 108 -14.87 1.35 -0.95
C GLN A 108 -13.54 2.08 -1.22
N GLY A 109 -12.46 1.33 -1.28
CA GLY A 109 -11.14 1.88 -1.48
C GLY A 109 -10.74 1.95 -2.95
N ASN A 110 -9.75 2.79 -3.21
CA ASN A 110 -9.13 2.96 -4.53
C ASN A 110 -7.63 2.81 -4.41
N ILE A 111 -7.00 2.42 -5.52
CA ILE A 111 -5.55 2.31 -5.59
C ILE A 111 -5.06 3.03 -6.85
N ASN A 112 -3.94 3.73 -6.72
CA ASN A 112 -3.33 4.45 -7.82
C ASN A 112 -1.82 4.22 -7.84
N PHE A 113 -1.28 3.94 -9.02
CA PHE A 113 0.14 3.68 -9.23
C PHE A 113 0.74 4.78 -10.07
N GLU A 114 1.79 5.44 -9.57
CA GLU A 114 2.44 6.55 -10.24
C GLU A 114 3.95 6.39 -10.26
N LYS A 115 4.59 6.95 -11.26
CA LYS A 115 6.02 7.15 -11.29
C LYS A 115 6.30 8.62 -11.11
N ASP A 116 7.22 8.95 -10.21
CA ASP A 116 7.65 10.33 -10.04
C ASP A 116 8.54 10.72 -11.22
N ILE A 117 8.09 11.70 -12.01
CA ILE A 117 8.78 12.12 -13.24
C ILE A 117 10.12 12.78 -12.94
N SER A 118 10.22 13.50 -11.84
CA SER A 118 11.45 14.20 -11.46
C SER A 118 12.46 13.32 -10.75
N GLN A 119 12.05 12.12 -10.35
CA GLN A 119 12.87 11.19 -9.57
C GLN A 119 12.71 9.78 -10.12
N THR A 120 13.55 8.89 -9.63
CA THR A 120 13.59 7.52 -10.15
C THR A 120 12.86 6.55 -9.23
N TYR A 121 11.75 6.98 -8.65
CA TYR A 121 10.98 6.09 -7.79
C TYR A 121 9.49 6.10 -8.12
N TYR A 122 8.80 5.10 -7.58
CA TYR A 122 7.39 4.85 -7.81
C TYR A 122 6.61 5.10 -6.54
N LYS A 123 5.35 5.46 -6.69
CA LYS A 123 4.44 5.69 -5.58
C LYS A 123 3.14 4.92 -5.79
N VAL A 124 2.72 4.19 -4.78
CA VAL A 124 1.41 3.53 -4.75
C VAL A 124 0.58 4.23 -3.68
N THR A 125 -0.60 4.70 -4.05
CA THR A 125 -1.53 5.35 -3.11
C THR A 125 -2.79 4.50 -2.99
N VAL A 126 -3.12 4.14 -1.76
CA VAL A 126 -4.39 3.50 -1.41
C VAL A 126 -5.20 4.50 -0.61
N GLU A 127 -6.45 4.71 -0.99
CA GLU A 127 -7.35 5.59 -0.24
C GLU A 127 -8.67 4.90 0.02
N LEU A 128 -9.27 5.18 1.16
CA LEU A 128 -10.60 4.67 1.50
C LEU A 128 -11.28 5.65 2.46
N PRO A 129 -12.63 5.63 2.50
CA PRO A 129 -13.34 6.47 3.45
C PRO A 129 -12.99 6.08 4.89
N GLN A 130 -12.80 7.08 5.74
CA GLN A 130 -12.67 6.87 7.16
C GLN A 130 -14.01 6.40 7.73
N ASP A 131 -13.98 5.60 8.79
CA ASP A 131 -15.20 5.20 9.45
C ASP A 131 -15.89 6.41 10.04
N ALA A 132 -17.23 6.42 9.97
CA ALA A 132 -18.00 7.48 10.60
C ALA A 132 -17.76 7.43 12.12
N PRO A 133 -17.66 8.60 12.77
CA PRO A 133 -17.52 8.63 14.21
C PRO A 133 -18.77 8.05 14.87
N TYR A 134 -18.59 7.48 16.04
CA TYR A 134 -19.72 6.98 16.81
C TYR A 134 -20.64 8.14 17.21
N GLU A 135 -21.88 7.93 17.00
CA GLU A 135 -22.91 8.89 17.43
C GLU A 135 -23.24 8.70 18.90
#